data_d1349cc5db698c26242be1e8fed95e06
#
_entry.id   d1349cc5db698c26242be1e8fed95e06
#
_cell.length_a   1.000
_cell.length_b   1.000
_cell.length_c   1.000
_cell.angle_alpha   90.00
_cell.angle_beta   90.00
_cell.angle_gamma   90.00
#
_symmetry.space_group_name_H-M   'P 1'
#
loop_
_entity.id
_entity.type
_entity.pdbx_description
1 polymer ?
#
loop_
_entity_poly.entity_id
_entity_poly.type
_entity_poly.pdbx_seq_one_letter_code
_entity_poly.pdbx_strand_id
1 'polypeptide(L)'
;IATYLPHRPRPKDLEGLRKNLRQGEDGRWRWHWDPAFITGVMRRRSGVAHTGDLEQAVRDIRVPLHLIRGRMSELVSEDSVAAFRSLAPQAHYTDVAGARHMVAGDRNDVFIEAVVSFLRTIREQTPV
;
A
#
# COMPACT_ATOMS: atom_id res chain seq x y z
N ILE A 1 -9.85 -5.87 -15.96
CA ILE A 1 -9.00 -6.50 -14.94
C ILE A 1 -7.77 -7.12 -15.58
N ALA A 2 -7.93 -7.93 -16.62
CA ALA A 2 -6.79 -8.55 -17.31
C ALA A 2 -5.76 -7.53 -17.83
N THR A 3 -6.20 -6.33 -18.21
CA THR A 3 -5.34 -5.23 -18.68
C THR A 3 -4.63 -4.52 -17.52
N TYR A 4 -5.31 -4.43 -16.36
CA TYR A 4 -4.79 -3.72 -15.17
C TYR A 4 -3.92 -4.59 -14.27
N LEU A 5 -4.25 -5.87 -14.19
CA LEU A 5 -3.56 -6.85 -13.35
C LEU A 5 -3.36 -8.15 -14.14
N PRO A 6 -2.54 -8.12 -15.20
CA PRO A 6 -2.36 -9.23 -16.13
C PRO A 6 -1.82 -10.51 -15.45
N HIS A 7 -1.28 -10.36 -14.26
CA HIS A 7 -0.63 -11.44 -13.51
C HIS A 7 -1.54 -12.08 -12.44
N ARG A 8 -2.71 -11.50 -12.19
CA ARG A 8 -3.66 -12.12 -11.26
C ARG A 8 -4.56 -13.12 -12.00
N PRO A 9 -4.74 -14.32 -11.45
CA PRO A 9 -5.75 -15.23 -11.96
C PRO A 9 -7.10 -14.51 -11.91
N ARG A 10 -7.92 -14.70 -12.94
CA ARG A 10 -9.27 -14.14 -12.97
C ARG A 10 -10.03 -14.67 -11.77
N PRO A 11 -10.71 -13.80 -10.99
CA PRO A 11 -11.57 -14.26 -9.91
C PRO A 11 -12.66 -15.16 -10.49
N LYS A 12 -13.03 -16.21 -9.76
CA LYS A 12 -14.06 -17.17 -10.16
C LYS A 12 -15.44 -16.52 -10.26
N ASP A 13 -15.67 -15.46 -9.51
CA ASP A 13 -16.87 -14.63 -9.57
C ASP A 13 -16.50 -13.13 -9.58
N LEU A 14 -17.45 -12.30 -9.92
CA LEU A 14 -17.29 -10.85 -10.00
C LEU A 14 -17.94 -10.10 -8.82
N GLU A 15 -18.46 -10.81 -7.82
CA GLU A 15 -19.14 -10.20 -6.67
C GLU A 15 -18.23 -9.23 -5.91
N GLY A 16 -16.96 -9.59 -5.74
CA GLY A 16 -15.97 -8.71 -5.12
C GLY A 16 -15.75 -7.39 -5.89
N LEU A 17 -15.97 -7.38 -7.20
CA LEU A 17 -15.86 -6.18 -8.02
C LEU A 17 -17.07 -5.25 -7.90
N ARG A 18 -18.25 -5.80 -7.61
CA ARG A 18 -19.48 -4.99 -7.47
C ARG A 18 -19.34 -3.93 -6.39
N LYS A 19 -18.55 -4.21 -5.34
CA LYS A 19 -18.27 -3.24 -4.27
C LYS A 19 -17.57 -1.96 -4.78
N ASN A 20 -16.86 -2.05 -5.89
CA ASN A 20 -16.12 -0.94 -6.50
C ASN A 20 -16.80 -0.37 -7.74
N LEU A 21 -18.01 -0.83 -8.05
CA LEU A 21 -18.74 -0.44 -9.23
C LEU A 21 -20.11 0.16 -8.86
N ARG A 22 -20.57 1.07 -9.67
CA ARG A 22 -21.95 1.61 -9.65
C ARG A 22 -22.62 1.37 -10.99
N GLN A 23 -23.88 0.97 -10.94
CA GLN A 23 -24.71 0.90 -12.13
C GLN A 23 -25.34 2.27 -12.38
N GLY A 24 -25.12 2.82 -13.56
CA GLY A 24 -25.77 4.05 -14.00
C GLY A 24 -27.22 3.80 -14.44
N GLU A 25 -27.96 4.87 -14.66
CA GLU A 25 -29.35 4.83 -15.17
C GLU A 25 -29.46 4.14 -16.54
N ASP A 26 -28.39 4.15 -17.33
CA ASP A 26 -28.23 3.45 -18.60
C ASP A 26 -27.95 1.94 -18.46
N GLY A 27 -28.01 1.40 -17.22
CA GLY A 27 -27.74 0.00 -16.90
C GLY A 27 -26.27 -0.42 -16.95
N ARG A 28 -25.35 0.47 -17.33
CA ARG A 28 -23.92 0.15 -17.44
C ARG A 28 -23.22 0.26 -16.10
N TRP A 29 -22.32 -0.67 -15.83
CA TRP A 29 -21.45 -0.65 -14.67
C TRP A 29 -20.21 0.21 -14.91
N ARG A 30 -19.91 1.13 -13.98
CA ARG A 30 -18.74 2.00 -13.99
C ARG A 30 -18.04 1.94 -12.65
N TRP A 31 -16.74 2.19 -12.66
CA TRP A 31 -16.01 2.41 -11.41
C TRP A 31 -16.64 3.57 -10.64
N HIS A 32 -16.82 3.42 -9.33
CA HIS A 32 -17.39 4.48 -8.52
C HIS A 32 -16.37 5.56 -8.13
N TRP A 33 -15.10 5.32 -8.38
CA TRP A 33 -14.05 6.30 -8.18
C TRP A 33 -13.87 7.17 -9.44
N ASP A 34 -13.38 8.41 -9.22
CA ASP A 34 -13.17 9.36 -10.32
C ASP A 34 -12.02 8.90 -11.23
N PRO A 35 -12.22 8.71 -12.53
CA PRO A 35 -11.16 8.39 -13.49
C PRO A 35 -9.98 9.39 -13.47
N ALA A 36 -10.22 10.64 -13.08
CA ALA A 36 -9.17 11.65 -12.93
C ALA A 36 -8.10 11.25 -11.90
N PHE A 37 -8.42 10.36 -10.96
CA PHE A 37 -7.44 9.79 -10.03
C PHE A 37 -6.32 9.04 -10.75
N ILE A 38 -6.62 8.30 -11.80
CA ILE A 38 -5.62 7.56 -12.60
C ILE A 38 -4.93 8.47 -13.61
N THR A 39 -5.67 9.40 -14.23
CA THR A 39 -5.11 10.26 -15.28
C THR A 39 -4.13 11.33 -14.75
N GLY A 40 -3.92 11.39 -13.44
CA GLY A 40 -2.99 12.34 -12.81
C GLY A 40 -3.48 13.78 -12.78
N VAL A 41 -4.68 14.07 -13.28
CA VAL A 41 -5.25 15.42 -13.27
C VAL A 41 -5.53 15.86 -11.82
N MET A 42 -5.96 14.95 -10.95
CA MET A 42 -6.14 15.23 -9.53
C MET A 42 -4.82 15.49 -8.80
N ARG A 43 -3.72 14.89 -9.23
CA ARG A 43 -2.38 15.14 -8.64
C ARG A 43 -1.94 16.60 -8.71
N ARG A 44 -2.42 17.33 -9.71
CA ARG A 44 -2.12 18.77 -9.89
C ARG A 44 -3.08 19.69 -9.14
N ARG A 45 -4.30 19.23 -8.83
CA ARG A 45 -5.35 20.03 -8.19
C ARG A 45 -5.39 19.94 -6.67
N SER A 46 -4.98 18.83 -6.11
CA SER A 46 -5.02 18.61 -4.66
C SER A 46 -3.71 19.04 -4.00
N GLY A 47 -3.23 20.26 -4.18
CA GLY A 47 -2.09 20.82 -3.43
C GLY A 47 -1.27 19.75 -2.71
N VAL A 48 -0.65 18.82 -3.48
CA VAL A 48 0.12 17.72 -2.88
C VAL A 48 1.17 18.40 -2.01
N ALA A 49 1.15 18.11 -0.73
CA ALA A 49 2.22 18.45 0.19
C ALA A 49 3.55 18.30 -0.55
N HIS A 50 4.37 19.32 -0.55
CA HIS A 50 5.67 19.25 -1.22
C HIS A 50 6.38 18.01 -0.70
N THR A 51 7.12 17.31 -1.57
CA THR A 51 7.83 16.09 -1.20
C THR A 51 8.65 16.30 0.08
N GLY A 52 9.22 17.50 0.26
CA GLY A 52 9.93 17.89 1.47
C GLY A 52 9.08 17.87 2.74
N ASP A 53 7.80 18.25 2.66
CA ASP A 53 6.89 18.23 3.83
C ASP A 53 6.60 16.77 4.25
N LEU A 54 6.44 15.86 3.27
CA LEU A 54 6.25 14.43 3.55
C LEU A 54 7.50 13.79 4.14
N GLU A 55 8.67 14.14 3.61
CA GLU A 55 9.94 13.67 4.15
C GLU A 55 10.15 14.17 5.58
N GLN A 56 9.84 15.43 5.86
CA GLN A 56 9.92 15.97 7.21
C GLN A 56 8.94 15.27 8.14
N ALA A 57 7.70 15.03 7.70
CA ALA A 57 6.72 14.28 8.48
C ALA A 57 7.22 12.87 8.85
N VAL A 58 7.92 12.20 7.91
CA VAL A 58 8.52 10.89 8.19
C VAL A 58 9.63 11.00 9.24
N ARG A 59 10.50 12.02 9.17
CA ARG A 59 11.56 12.26 10.17
C ARG A 59 10.99 12.55 11.56
N ASP A 60 9.82 13.14 11.62
CA ASP A 60 9.16 13.56 12.86
C ASP A 60 8.36 12.44 13.55
N ILE A 61 8.23 11.26 12.93
CA ILE A 61 7.56 10.10 13.54
C ILE A 61 8.34 9.64 14.76
N ARG A 62 7.69 9.65 15.94
CA ARG A 62 8.25 9.24 17.24
C ARG A 62 7.67 7.92 17.75
N VAL A 63 6.65 7.41 17.10
CA VAL A 63 6.05 6.12 17.44
C VAL A 63 6.77 4.98 16.71
N PRO A 64 6.69 3.74 17.22
CA PRO A 64 7.19 2.58 16.50
C PRO A 64 6.65 2.49 15.08
N LEU A 65 7.52 2.25 14.13
CA LEU A 65 7.21 2.29 12.70
C LEU A 65 7.67 1.01 12.02
N HIS A 66 6.81 0.43 11.19
CA HIS A 66 7.12 -0.76 10.42
C HIS A 66 6.72 -0.59 8.95
N LEU A 67 7.70 -0.67 8.07
CA LEU A 67 7.50 -0.73 6.62
C LEU A 67 7.43 -2.19 6.18
N ILE A 68 6.29 -2.60 5.62
CA ILE A 68 6.12 -3.93 5.02
C ILE A 68 5.95 -3.74 3.52
N ARG A 69 6.85 -4.31 2.73
CA ARG A 69 6.86 -4.22 1.27
C ARG A 69 6.70 -5.60 0.64
N GLY A 70 5.90 -5.70 -0.40
CA GLY A 70 5.96 -6.86 -1.29
C GLY A 70 7.17 -6.73 -2.24
N ARG A 71 8.03 -7.73 -2.25
CA ARG A 71 9.28 -7.74 -3.04
C ARG A 71 9.04 -7.51 -4.54
N MET A 72 7.88 -7.94 -5.04
CA MET A 72 7.48 -7.80 -6.43
C MET A 72 6.59 -6.56 -6.67
N SER A 73 6.62 -5.58 -5.77
CA SER A 73 5.85 -4.34 -5.91
C SER A 73 6.36 -3.53 -7.10
N GLU A 74 5.47 -3.20 -8.01
CA GLU A 74 5.72 -2.32 -9.15
C GLU A 74 5.69 -0.83 -8.77
N LEU A 75 5.15 -0.50 -7.58
CA LEU A 75 4.97 0.89 -7.12
C LEU A 75 6.06 1.32 -6.13
N VAL A 76 6.62 0.38 -5.37
CA VAL A 76 7.63 0.66 -4.34
C VAL A 76 8.91 -0.07 -4.71
N SER A 77 9.87 0.67 -5.27
CA SER A 77 11.19 0.15 -5.64
C SER A 77 12.09 -0.03 -4.40
N GLU A 78 13.20 -0.72 -4.58
CA GLU A 78 14.24 -0.84 -3.54
C GLU A 78 14.86 0.52 -3.19
N ASP A 79 15.05 1.39 -4.19
CA ASP A 79 15.54 2.76 -3.97
C ASP A 79 14.56 3.57 -3.11
N SER A 80 13.24 3.41 -3.32
CA SER A 80 12.23 4.06 -2.49
C SER A 80 12.28 3.56 -1.04
N VAL A 81 12.55 2.27 -0.83
CA VAL A 81 12.76 1.70 0.51
C VAL A 81 14.02 2.25 1.15
N ALA A 82 15.11 2.30 0.39
CA ALA A 82 16.39 2.84 0.89
C ALA A 82 16.23 4.32 1.29
N ALA A 83 15.57 5.13 0.46
CA ALA A 83 15.26 6.53 0.76
C ALA A 83 14.41 6.65 2.04
N PHE A 84 13.32 5.87 2.15
CA PHE A 84 12.48 5.86 3.35
C PHE A 84 13.29 5.50 4.62
N ARG A 85 14.11 4.45 4.55
CA ARG A 85 14.94 4.03 5.70
C ARG A 85 16.00 5.05 6.08
N SER A 86 16.46 5.86 5.15
CA SER A 86 17.36 6.99 5.46
C SER A 86 16.63 8.11 6.21
N LEU A 87 15.33 8.30 5.97
CA LEU A 87 14.49 9.28 6.67
C LEU A 87 14.06 8.77 8.06
N ALA A 88 13.80 7.47 8.19
CA ALA A 88 13.32 6.80 9.39
C ALA A 88 14.21 5.58 9.74
N PRO A 89 15.46 5.78 10.18
CA PRO A 89 16.39 4.67 10.46
C PRO A 89 15.90 3.75 11.59
N GLN A 90 15.00 4.24 12.45
CA GLN A 90 14.36 3.48 13.52
C GLN A 90 13.24 2.55 13.02
N ALA A 91 12.82 2.67 11.76
CA ALA A 91 11.73 1.86 11.23
C ALA A 91 12.14 0.40 11.07
N HIS A 92 11.28 -0.50 11.54
CA HIS A 92 11.39 -1.91 11.17
C HIS A 92 11.07 -2.08 9.69
N TYR A 93 11.69 -3.06 9.07
CA TYR A 93 11.45 -3.36 7.65
C TYR A 93 11.25 -4.85 7.42
N THR A 94 10.22 -5.20 6.68
CA THR A 94 9.98 -6.58 6.20
C THR A 94 9.73 -6.57 4.70
N ASP A 95 10.52 -7.36 3.97
CA ASP A 95 10.38 -7.56 2.53
C ASP A 95 9.73 -8.94 2.29
N VAL A 96 8.48 -8.94 1.82
CA VAL A 96 7.67 -10.14 1.67
C VAL A 96 7.88 -10.76 0.30
N ALA A 97 8.56 -11.90 0.26
CA ALA A 97 8.75 -12.66 -0.98
C ALA A 97 7.41 -13.17 -1.53
N GLY A 98 7.26 -13.11 -2.86
CA GLY A 98 6.06 -13.57 -3.55
C GLY A 98 4.83 -12.66 -3.40
N ALA A 99 4.98 -11.50 -2.73
CA ALA A 99 3.94 -10.49 -2.67
C ALA A 99 4.26 -9.31 -3.59
N ARG A 100 3.20 -8.70 -4.13
CA ARG A 100 3.22 -7.47 -4.90
C ARG A 100 2.84 -6.29 -4.01
N HIS A 101 2.34 -5.20 -4.61
CA HIS A 101 1.95 -4.01 -3.86
C HIS A 101 0.86 -4.29 -2.80
N MET A 102 -0.07 -5.17 -3.07
CA MET A 102 -1.15 -5.55 -2.13
C MET A 102 -0.74 -6.71 -1.21
N VAL A 103 0.27 -6.50 -0.38
CA VAL A 103 0.91 -7.54 0.44
C VAL A 103 -0.09 -8.38 1.23
N ALA A 104 -1.02 -7.72 1.94
CA ALA A 104 -2.04 -8.41 2.74
C ALA A 104 -3.00 -9.26 1.88
N GLY A 105 -3.21 -8.89 0.61
CA GLY A 105 -4.04 -9.65 -0.32
C GLY A 105 -3.31 -10.78 -1.03
N ASP A 106 -1.99 -10.64 -1.21
CA ASP A 106 -1.17 -11.61 -1.93
C ASP A 106 -0.59 -12.68 -0.99
N ARG A 107 -0.16 -12.28 0.20
CA ARG A 107 0.48 -13.15 1.21
C ARG A 107 0.04 -12.74 2.62
N ASN A 108 -1.24 -12.97 2.91
CA ASN A 108 -1.85 -12.62 4.20
C ASN A 108 -1.17 -13.31 5.39
N ASP A 109 -0.78 -14.56 5.21
CA ASP A 109 -0.04 -15.36 6.19
C ASP A 109 1.23 -14.64 6.67
N VAL A 110 2.10 -14.28 5.72
CA VAL A 110 3.38 -13.59 6.00
C VAL A 110 3.16 -12.16 6.49
N PHE A 111 2.14 -11.48 5.96
CA PHE A 111 1.78 -10.13 6.42
C PHE A 111 1.38 -10.12 7.90
N ILE A 112 0.50 -11.04 8.30
CA ILE A 112 0.05 -11.16 9.71
C ILE A 112 1.24 -11.51 10.61
N GLU A 113 2.09 -12.45 10.21
CA GLU A 113 3.29 -12.82 10.96
C GLU A 113 4.21 -11.62 11.19
N ALA A 114 4.47 -10.83 10.15
CA ALA A 114 5.29 -9.62 10.26
C ALA A 114 4.69 -8.59 11.23
N VAL A 115 3.38 -8.35 11.16
CA VAL A 115 2.67 -7.43 12.06
C VAL A 115 2.72 -7.94 13.50
N VAL A 116 2.41 -9.21 13.75
CA VAL A 116 2.40 -9.79 15.10
C VAL A 116 3.79 -9.78 15.72
N SER A 117 4.82 -10.13 14.94
CA SER A 117 6.20 -10.08 15.39
C SER A 117 6.60 -8.66 15.80
N PHE A 118 6.28 -7.67 14.98
CA PHE A 118 6.54 -6.27 15.30
C PHE A 118 5.85 -5.80 16.58
N LEU A 119 4.57 -6.14 16.76
CA LEU A 119 3.81 -5.79 17.96
C LEU A 119 4.40 -6.44 19.23
N ARG A 120 4.89 -7.67 19.14
CA ARG A 120 5.59 -8.33 20.26
C ARG A 120 6.86 -7.58 20.63
N THR A 121 7.68 -7.20 19.65
CA THR A 121 8.90 -6.41 19.87
C THR A 121 8.60 -5.09 20.61
N ILE A 122 7.55 -4.38 20.19
CA ILE A 122 7.14 -3.14 20.87
C ILE A 122 6.75 -3.40 22.32
N ARG A 123 5.96 -4.45 22.57
CA ARG A 123 5.52 -4.79 23.92
C ARG A 123 6.69 -5.12 24.83
N GLU A 124 7.71 -5.80 24.32
CA GLU A 124 8.91 -6.15 25.10
C GLU A 124 9.81 -4.95 25.41
N GLN A 125 9.76 -3.92 24.58
CA GLN A 125 10.51 -2.67 24.73
C GLN A 125 9.81 -1.65 25.62
N THR A 126 8.54 -1.84 25.94
CA THR A 126 7.75 -0.95 26.80
C THR A 126 7.53 -1.64 28.15
N PRO A 127 8.42 -1.42 29.15
CA PRO A 127 8.19 -1.93 30.49
C PRO A 127 6.94 -1.28 31.09
N VAL A 128 6.07 -2.09 31.69
CA VAL A 128 4.91 -1.64 32.47
C VAL A 128 5.40 -1.01 33.79
#